data_2c3c3bd066bf298e96e8eed42c81a581
#
_entry.id   2c3c3bd066bf298e96e8eed42c81a581
#
_cell.length_a   1.000
_cell.length_b   1.000
_cell.length_c   1.000
_cell.angle_alpha   90.00
_cell.angle_beta   90.00
_cell.angle_gamma   90.00
#
_symmetry.space_group_name_H-M   'P 1'
#
loop_
_entity.id
_entity.type
_entity.pdbx_description
1 polymer ?
#
loop_
_entity_poly.entity_id
_entity_poly.type
_entity_poly.pdbx_seq_one_letter_code
_entity_poly.pdbx_strand_id
1 'polypeptide(L)'
;WLFREDGTRAMQQDDFDNPGMIFVELAKDVWNTAEGSKGKSCADCHGASEEMAGVRPTYPKWNAAAGEVRTMEMQINDCRTNQMGAEEWKYSGGDMVNMTALMASVSRGMPVNVAIDGPAQSTWEQGKEMYYTRYGQLELSCANCHEDNYGNMIRADHLSQGQINGFPAYRL
;
A
#
# COMPACT_ATOMS: atom_id res chain seq x y z
N TRP A 1 12.17 -8.15 3.61
CA TRP A 1 12.11 -9.32 4.47
C TRP A 1 13.42 -10.12 4.44
N LEU A 2 13.81 -10.68 3.30
CA LEU A 2 14.99 -11.56 3.17
C LEU A 2 16.31 -10.95 3.69
N PHE A 3 16.44 -9.64 3.58
CA PHE A 3 17.64 -8.91 3.94
C PHE A 3 17.58 -8.27 5.34
N ARG A 4 16.55 -8.60 6.13
CA ARG A 4 16.44 -8.10 7.51
C ARG A 4 17.06 -9.09 8.49
N GLU A 5 17.63 -8.55 9.55
CA GLU A 5 18.17 -9.34 10.65
C GLU A 5 17.07 -10.16 11.35
N ASP A 6 17.45 -11.25 11.95
CA ASP A 6 16.53 -12.20 12.60
C ASP A 6 15.64 -11.54 13.66
N GLY A 7 16.20 -10.62 14.45
CA GLY A 7 15.43 -9.87 15.44
C GLY A 7 14.35 -9.00 14.84
N THR A 8 14.64 -8.32 13.73
CA THR A 8 13.64 -7.51 13.00
C THR A 8 12.57 -8.38 12.38
N ARG A 9 12.93 -9.54 11.84
CA ARG A 9 11.97 -10.50 11.29
C ARG A 9 11.06 -11.08 12.36
N ALA A 10 11.62 -11.43 13.51
CA ALA A 10 10.84 -11.92 14.64
C ALA A 10 9.82 -10.88 15.11
N MET A 11 10.25 -9.63 15.29
CA MET A 11 9.37 -8.52 15.66
C MET A 11 8.24 -8.31 14.65
N GLN A 12 8.53 -8.41 13.35
CA GLN A 12 7.51 -8.25 12.31
C GLN A 12 6.49 -9.40 12.27
N GLN A 13 6.87 -10.59 12.74
CA GLN A 13 6.01 -11.76 12.77
C GLN A 13 5.09 -11.82 13.99
N ASP A 14 5.50 -11.20 15.07
CA ASP A 14 4.72 -11.17 16.30
C ASP A 14 3.91 -9.89 16.38
N ASP A 15 2.59 -10.00 16.25
CA ASP A 15 1.68 -8.86 16.28
C ASP A 15 1.69 -8.12 17.63
N PHE A 16 2.09 -8.78 18.70
CA PHE A 16 2.20 -8.14 20.01
C PHE A 16 3.46 -7.27 20.11
N ASP A 17 4.56 -7.74 19.56
CA ASP A 17 5.84 -7.04 19.57
C ASP A 17 5.98 -6.03 18.43
N ASN A 18 5.14 -6.14 17.39
CA ASN A 18 5.20 -5.27 16.22
C ASN A 18 4.62 -3.88 16.53
N PRO A 19 5.46 -2.83 16.60
CA PRO A 19 4.98 -1.48 16.93
C PRO A 19 4.04 -0.88 15.88
N GLY A 20 4.01 -1.44 14.67
CA GLY A 20 3.07 -1.05 13.61
C GLY A 20 1.63 -1.42 13.92
N MET A 21 1.38 -2.42 14.77
CA MET A 21 0.03 -2.88 15.07
C MET A 21 -0.80 -1.86 15.85
N ILE A 22 -0.17 -0.95 16.59
CA ILE A 22 -0.89 0.18 17.23
C ILE A 22 -1.62 1.02 16.19
N PHE A 23 -1.00 1.26 15.04
CA PHE A 23 -1.59 2.05 13.96
C PHE A 23 -2.70 1.29 13.22
N VAL A 24 -2.61 -0.04 13.17
CA VAL A 24 -3.69 -0.91 12.66
C VAL A 24 -4.91 -0.83 13.57
N GLU A 25 -4.73 -0.87 14.90
CA GLU A 25 -5.85 -0.74 15.84
C GLU A 25 -6.49 0.67 15.76
N LEU A 26 -5.70 1.73 15.68
CA LEU A 26 -6.22 3.08 15.43
C LEU A 26 -7.05 3.15 14.13
N ALA A 27 -6.62 2.46 13.08
CA ALA A 27 -7.37 2.40 11.83
C ALA A 27 -8.68 1.62 11.96
N LYS A 28 -8.77 0.59 12.80
CA LYS A 28 -10.02 -0.12 13.09
C LYS A 28 -11.04 0.78 13.79
N ASP A 29 -10.58 1.65 14.67
CA ASP A 29 -11.46 2.64 15.31
C ASP A 29 -12.01 3.61 14.26
N VAL A 30 -11.16 4.12 13.39
CA VAL A 30 -11.56 5.01 12.28
C VAL A 30 -12.49 4.27 11.30
N TRP A 31 -12.24 2.99 11.01
CA TRP A 31 -13.09 2.16 10.14
C TRP A 31 -14.54 2.12 10.60
N ASN A 32 -14.75 2.08 11.91
CA ASN A 32 -16.07 2.01 12.52
C ASN A 32 -16.67 3.39 12.85
N THR A 33 -15.90 4.47 12.71
CA THR A 33 -16.35 5.82 13.08
C THR A 33 -17.07 6.47 11.91
N ALA A 34 -18.29 6.93 12.17
CA ALA A 34 -19.07 7.69 11.19
C ALA A 34 -18.52 9.10 11.02
N GLU A 35 -18.28 9.52 9.78
CA GLU A 35 -17.73 10.82 9.44
C GLU A 35 -18.49 11.49 8.28
N GLY A 36 -18.15 12.75 8.05
CA GLY A 36 -18.67 13.54 6.93
C GLY A 36 -20.14 13.92 7.06
N SER A 37 -20.63 14.64 6.06
CA SER A 37 -22.01 15.16 6.05
C SER A 37 -23.08 14.08 5.90
N LYS A 38 -22.69 12.89 5.46
CA LYS A 38 -23.61 11.76 5.32
C LYS A 38 -23.61 10.82 6.52
N GLY A 39 -22.76 11.09 7.53
CA GLY A 39 -22.68 10.31 8.78
C GLY A 39 -22.46 8.82 8.55
N LYS A 40 -21.56 8.47 7.64
CA LYS A 40 -21.23 7.08 7.27
C LYS A 40 -19.84 6.71 7.74
N SER A 41 -19.68 5.45 8.12
CA SER A 41 -18.38 4.80 8.36
C SER A 41 -17.98 3.91 7.19
N CYS A 42 -16.74 3.44 7.18
CA CYS A 42 -16.32 2.41 6.22
C CYS A 42 -17.14 1.11 6.45
N ALA A 43 -17.35 0.77 7.71
CA ALA A 43 -18.10 -0.43 8.11
C ALA A 43 -19.56 -0.44 7.64
N ASP A 44 -20.20 0.72 7.52
CA ASP A 44 -21.60 0.81 7.04
C ASP A 44 -21.80 0.26 5.62
N CYS A 45 -20.74 0.24 4.81
CA CYS A 45 -20.77 -0.24 3.43
C CYS A 45 -19.99 -1.54 3.24
N HIS A 46 -18.92 -1.74 4.00
CA HIS A 46 -17.96 -2.83 3.80
C HIS A 46 -18.00 -3.92 4.87
N GLY A 47 -18.83 -3.75 5.92
CA GLY A 47 -18.87 -4.67 7.05
C GLY A 47 -17.61 -4.60 7.92
N ALA A 48 -17.21 -5.73 8.47
CA ALA A 48 -15.99 -5.82 9.26
C ALA A 48 -14.73 -5.61 8.40
N SER A 49 -13.70 -5.00 8.96
CA SER A 49 -12.45 -4.76 8.20
C SER A 49 -11.81 -6.06 7.69
N GLU A 50 -12.02 -7.16 8.37
CA GLU A 50 -11.56 -8.50 7.99
C GLU A 50 -12.17 -8.99 6.67
N GLU A 51 -13.36 -8.51 6.30
CA GLU A 51 -14.02 -8.82 5.02
C GLU A 51 -13.29 -8.20 3.82
N MET A 52 -12.39 -7.24 4.07
CA MET A 52 -11.54 -6.64 3.04
C MET A 52 -10.29 -7.49 2.72
N ALA A 53 -10.14 -8.67 3.30
CA ALA A 53 -9.04 -9.58 2.98
C ALA A 53 -8.96 -9.85 1.47
N GLY A 54 -7.75 -9.73 0.89
CA GLY A 54 -7.52 -9.91 -0.55
C GLY A 54 -7.78 -8.67 -1.40
N VAL A 55 -8.31 -7.58 -0.85
CA VAL A 55 -8.52 -6.34 -1.62
C VAL A 55 -7.20 -5.62 -1.89
N ARG A 56 -6.36 -5.44 -0.87
CA ARG A 56 -5.06 -4.73 -0.99
C ARG A 56 -4.16 -5.29 -2.09
N PRO A 57 -3.98 -6.61 -2.23
CA PRO A 57 -3.15 -7.20 -3.28
C PRO A 57 -3.59 -6.93 -4.71
N THR A 58 -4.83 -6.49 -4.95
CA THR A 58 -5.34 -6.17 -6.29
C THR A 58 -5.07 -4.73 -6.73
N TYR A 59 -4.50 -3.90 -5.87
CA TYR A 59 -4.18 -2.50 -6.18
C TYR A 59 -2.72 -2.31 -6.57
N PRO A 60 -2.40 -1.36 -7.49
CA PRO A 60 -3.33 -0.44 -8.16
C PRO A 60 -4.29 -1.16 -9.12
N LYS A 61 -5.49 -0.59 -9.33
CA LYS A 61 -6.58 -1.23 -10.06
C LYS A 61 -7.25 -0.25 -11.03
N TRP A 62 -7.67 -0.75 -12.20
CA TRP A 62 -8.50 0.02 -13.11
C TRP A 62 -9.86 0.33 -12.46
N ASN A 63 -10.23 1.60 -12.46
CA ASN A 63 -11.56 2.05 -12.06
C ASN A 63 -12.34 2.48 -13.31
N ALA A 64 -13.33 1.70 -13.71
CA ALA A 64 -14.10 1.94 -14.92
C ALA A 64 -14.95 3.22 -14.86
N ALA A 65 -15.43 3.60 -13.67
CA ALA A 65 -16.24 4.80 -13.50
C ALA A 65 -15.39 6.09 -13.64
N ALA A 66 -14.13 6.03 -13.20
CA ALA A 66 -13.20 7.15 -13.33
C ALA A 66 -12.41 7.13 -14.65
N GLY A 67 -12.35 5.98 -15.34
CA GLY A 67 -11.57 5.82 -16.57
C GLY A 67 -10.06 5.86 -16.35
N GLU A 68 -9.58 5.48 -15.18
CA GLU A 68 -8.17 5.55 -14.80
C GLU A 68 -7.74 4.40 -13.88
N VAL A 69 -6.42 4.15 -13.82
CA VAL A 69 -5.85 3.28 -12.79
C VAL A 69 -5.76 4.05 -11.48
N ARG A 70 -6.32 3.47 -10.42
CA ARG A 70 -6.32 4.06 -9.08
C ARG A 70 -5.47 3.26 -8.10
N THR A 71 -4.75 3.96 -7.26
CA THR A 71 -4.15 3.40 -6.06
C THR A 71 -5.24 3.14 -5.00
N MET A 72 -4.91 2.41 -3.96
CA MET A 72 -5.83 2.21 -2.84
C MET A 72 -6.16 3.53 -2.14
N GLU A 73 -5.17 4.40 -1.98
CA GLU A 73 -5.33 5.71 -1.36
C GLU A 73 -6.32 6.60 -2.16
N MET A 74 -6.22 6.59 -3.49
CA MET A 74 -7.18 7.28 -4.36
C MET A 74 -8.59 6.72 -4.16
N GLN A 75 -8.73 5.41 -4.06
CA GLN A 75 -10.03 4.78 -3.84
C GLN A 75 -10.60 5.08 -2.45
N ILE A 76 -9.76 5.11 -1.41
CA ILE A 76 -10.18 5.50 -0.06
C ILE A 76 -10.72 6.94 -0.09
N ASN A 77 -10.00 7.88 -0.71
CA ASN A 77 -10.44 9.27 -0.81
C ASN A 77 -11.72 9.43 -1.64
N ASP A 78 -11.86 8.67 -2.71
CA ASP A 78 -13.11 8.64 -3.49
C ASP A 78 -14.31 8.21 -2.62
N CYS A 79 -14.15 7.15 -1.81
CA CYS A 79 -15.18 6.73 -0.86
C CYS A 79 -15.47 7.82 0.17
N ARG A 80 -14.44 8.46 0.75
CA ARG A 80 -14.60 9.52 1.74
C ARG A 80 -15.39 10.70 1.18
N THR A 81 -15.01 11.20 0.03
CA THR A 81 -15.67 12.37 -0.58
C THR A 81 -17.06 12.04 -1.09
N ASN A 82 -17.17 10.99 -1.90
CA ASN A 82 -18.41 10.71 -2.63
C ASN A 82 -19.44 9.92 -1.83
N GLN A 83 -19.01 9.00 -0.94
CA GLN A 83 -19.94 8.15 -0.19
C GLN A 83 -20.19 8.64 1.24
N MET A 84 -19.18 9.24 1.89
CA MET A 84 -19.29 9.73 3.27
C MET A 84 -19.56 11.24 3.32
N GLY A 85 -19.20 12.01 2.29
CA GLY A 85 -19.24 13.47 2.32
C GLY A 85 -18.22 14.05 3.30
N ALA A 86 -17.09 13.36 3.46
CA ALA A 86 -15.97 13.73 4.31
C ALA A 86 -14.83 14.34 3.48
N GLU A 87 -13.90 15.01 4.13
CA GLU A 87 -12.71 15.56 3.46
C GLU A 87 -11.72 14.46 3.07
N GLU A 88 -10.96 14.71 2.02
CA GLU A 88 -9.86 13.83 1.63
C GLU A 88 -8.77 13.80 2.70
N TRP A 89 -8.20 12.63 2.90
CA TRP A 89 -6.96 12.51 3.66
C TRP A 89 -5.74 12.79 2.80
N LYS A 90 -4.73 13.42 3.40
CA LYS A 90 -3.43 13.57 2.75
C LYS A 90 -2.79 12.20 2.54
N TYR A 91 -2.21 11.95 1.37
CA TYR A 91 -1.57 10.65 1.05
C TYR A 91 -0.52 10.21 2.07
N SER A 92 0.26 11.15 2.59
CA SER A 92 1.27 10.91 3.63
C SER A 92 0.75 11.22 5.05
N GLY A 93 -0.54 11.43 5.21
CA GLY A 93 -1.16 11.69 6.51
C GLY A 93 -1.33 10.42 7.34
N GLY A 94 -1.36 10.57 8.66
CA GLY A 94 -1.45 9.44 9.59
C GLY A 94 -2.66 8.53 9.30
N ASP A 95 -3.85 9.10 9.12
CA ASP A 95 -5.07 8.32 8.89
C ASP A 95 -5.02 7.50 7.60
N MET A 96 -4.49 8.07 6.51
CA MET A 96 -4.31 7.33 5.25
C MET A 96 -3.30 6.19 5.42
N VAL A 97 -2.17 6.47 6.06
CA VAL A 97 -1.13 5.46 6.31
C VAL A 97 -1.66 4.35 7.21
N ASN A 98 -2.37 4.70 8.27
CA ASN A 98 -2.97 3.74 9.19
C ASN A 98 -4.01 2.85 8.49
N MET A 99 -4.89 3.46 7.69
CA MET A 99 -5.92 2.72 6.95
C MET A 99 -5.31 1.77 5.90
N THR A 100 -4.27 2.21 5.18
CA THR A 100 -3.59 1.32 4.24
C THR A 100 -2.82 0.21 4.94
N ALA A 101 -2.30 0.45 6.17
CA ALA A 101 -1.71 -0.58 7.01
C ALA A 101 -2.76 -1.61 7.47
N LEU A 102 -3.96 -1.17 7.87
CA LEU A 102 -5.08 -2.07 8.17
C LEU A 102 -5.42 -2.95 6.97
N MET A 103 -5.58 -2.37 5.77
CA MET A 103 -5.87 -3.13 4.55
C MET A 103 -4.75 -4.12 4.21
N ALA A 104 -3.50 -3.77 4.49
CA ALA A 104 -2.36 -4.68 4.31
C ALA A 104 -2.37 -5.81 5.34
N SER A 105 -2.68 -5.50 6.60
CA SER A 105 -2.69 -6.48 7.70
C SER A 105 -3.73 -7.58 7.47
N VAL A 106 -4.95 -7.22 7.05
CA VAL A 106 -6.02 -8.19 6.76
C VAL A 106 -5.77 -9.00 5.48
N SER A 107 -4.80 -8.58 4.67
CA SER A 107 -4.36 -9.29 3.45
C SER A 107 -2.97 -9.92 3.59
N ARG A 108 -2.44 -10.01 4.81
CA ARG A 108 -1.08 -10.52 5.07
C ARG A 108 -0.87 -11.91 4.48
N GLY A 109 0.25 -12.11 3.79
CA GLY A 109 0.63 -13.39 3.17
C GLY A 109 -0.08 -13.69 1.84
N MET A 110 -1.03 -12.88 1.42
CA MET A 110 -1.66 -13.04 0.11
C MET A 110 -0.74 -12.53 -1.00
N PRO A 111 -0.62 -13.25 -2.13
CA PRO A 111 0.21 -12.81 -3.25
C PRO A 111 -0.38 -11.56 -3.91
N VAL A 112 0.51 -10.71 -4.45
CA VAL A 112 0.10 -9.59 -5.31
C VAL A 112 -0.66 -10.14 -6.52
N ASN A 113 -1.82 -9.57 -6.79
CA ASN A 113 -2.73 -10.00 -7.86
C ASN A 113 -3.30 -8.79 -8.62
N VAL A 114 -2.41 -7.93 -9.10
CA VAL A 114 -2.76 -6.73 -9.87
C VAL A 114 -3.01 -7.13 -11.33
N ALA A 115 -4.18 -6.77 -11.87
CA ALA A 115 -4.45 -6.91 -13.29
C ALA A 115 -3.65 -5.86 -14.08
N ILE A 116 -2.78 -6.33 -14.96
CA ILE A 116 -1.91 -5.49 -15.81
C ILE A 116 -2.32 -5.50 -17.29
N ASP A 117 -3.38 -6.22 -17.61
CA ASP A 117 -3.96 -6.36 -18.94
C ASP A 117 -5.20 -5.46 -19.14
N GLY A 118 -5.80 -5.55 -20.31
CA GLY A 118 -6.99 -4.79 -20.64
C GLY A 118 -6.78 -3.28 -20.52
N PRO A 119 -7.71 -2.55 -19.89
CA PRO A 119 -7.62 -1.08 -19.83
C PRO A 119 -6.47 -0.57 -18.96
N ALA A 120 -5.87 -1.38 -18.09
CA ALA A 120 -4.71 -1.02 -17.28
C ALA A 120 -3.37 -1.18 -18.04
N GLN A 121 -3.37 -1.87 -19.17
CA GLN A 121 -2.15 -2.26 -19.89
C GLN A 121 -1.28 -1.05 -20.26
N SER A 122 -1.86 0.00 -20.80
CA SER A 122 -1.09 1.18 -21.21
C SER A 122 -0.37 1.86 -20.04
N THR A 123 -1.01 1.91 -18.88
CA THR A 123 -0.40 2.45 -17.65
C THR A 123 0.75 1.56 -17.17
N TRP A 124 0.58 0.25 -17.24
CA TRP A 124 1.64 -0.70 -16.89
C TRP A 124 2.84 -0.61 -17.85
N GLU A 125 2.59 -0.49 -19.15
CA GLU A 125 3.66 -0.34 -20.16
C GLU A 125 4.45 0.95 -19.96
N GLN A 126 3.78 2.07 -19.67
CA GLN A 126 4.45 3.32 -19.32
C GLN A 126 5.30 3.18 -18.05
N GLY A 127 4.76 2.55 -17.01
CA GLY A 127 5.51 2.28 -15.79
C GLY A 127 6.74 1.40 -16.03
N LYS A 128 6.59 0.38 -16.87
CA LYS A 128 7.69 -0.48 -17.30
C LYS A 128 8.78 0.30 -18.04
N GLU A 129 8.39 1.13 -18.98
CA GLU A 129 9.35 1.99 -19.70
C GLU A 129 10.11 2.90 -18.73
N MET A 130 9.39 3.58 -17.82
CA MET A 130 10.03 4.43 -16.81
C MET A 130 11.00 3.65 -15.92
N TYR A 131 10.64 2.43 -15.54
CA TYR A 131 11.46 1.59 -14.66
C TYR A 131 12.83 1.23 -15.26
N TYR A 132 12.89 1.04 -16.58
CA TYR A 132 14.13 0.73 -17.31
C TYR A 132 14.83 1.95 -17.90
N THR A 133 14.18 3.10 -17.96
CA THR A 133 14.77 4.32 -18.51
C THR A 133 15.74 4.95 -17.51
N ARG A 134 16.92 5.31 -17.99
CA ARG A 134 17.95 5.97 -17.19
C ARG A 134 17.71 7.46 -17.13
N TYR A 135 17.85 8.03 -15.94
CA TYR A 135 17.61 9.44 -15.67
C TYR A 135 18.73 10.06 -14.83
N GLY A 136 18.81 11.37 -14.92
CA GLY A 136 19.62 12.20 -14.07
C GLY A 136 21.13 12.12 -14.36
N GLN A 137 21.92 12.79 -13.53
CA GLN A 137 23.37 12.92 -13.72
C GLN A 137 24.12 11.60 -13.61
N LEU A 138 23.57 10.64 -12.89
CA LEU A 138 24.18 9.33 -12.70
C LEU A 138 23.73 8.29 -13.74
N GLU A 139 22.84 8.67 -14.66
CA GLU A 139 22.34 7.77 -15.70
C GLU A 139 21.83 6.43 -15.12
N LEU A 140 21.06 6.49 -14.04
CA LEU A 140 20.53 5.31 -13.36
C LEU A 140 19.04 5.13 -13.63
N SER A 141 18.64 3.88 -13.84
CA SER A 141 17.24 3.45 -13.86
C SER A 141 16.87 2.75 -12.54
N CYS A 142 15.59 2.55 -12.30
CA CYS A 142 15.13 1.75 -11.16
C CYS A 142 15.68 0.31 -11.22
N ALA A 143 15.72 -0.28 -12.41
CA ALA A 143 16.24 -1.62 -12.64
C ALA A 143 17.71 -1.77 -12.21
N ASN A 144 18.54 -0.73 -12.40
CA ASN A 144 19.95 -0.81 -12.00
C ASN A 144 20.13 -1.09 -10.50
N CYS A 145 19.23 -0.60 -9.66
CA CYS A 145 19.28 -0.87 -8.23
C CYS A 145 18.46 -2.11 -7.86
N HIS A 146 17.26 -2.24 -8.40
CA HIS A 146 16.28 -3.23 -7.93
C HIS A 146 16.32 -4.57 -8.66
N GLU A 147 16.99 -4.67 -9.82
CA GLU A 147 17.24 -5.92 -10.53
C GLU A 147 18.72 -6.27 -10.56
N ASP A 148 19.56 -5.39 -11.16
CA ASP A 148 20.97 -5.69 -11.39
C ASP A 148 21.78 -5.80 -10.08
N ASN A 149 21.42 -5.02 -9.07
CA ASN A 149 22.14 -4.87 -7.82
C ASN A 149 21.32 -5.23 -6.57
N TYR A 150 20.19 -5.93 -6.72
CA TYR A 150 19.43 -6.32 -5.55
C TYR A 150 20.26 -7.23 -4.63
N GLY A 151 20.07 -7.07 -3.32
CA GLY A 151 20.85 -7.79 -2.29
C GLY A 151 22.20 -7.16 -1.96
N ASN A 152 22.70 -6.25 -2.79
CA ASN A 152 23.89 -5.49 -2.49
C ASN A 152 23.59 -4.39 -1.45
N MET A 153 24.61 -4.04 -0.67
CA MET A 153 24.49 -2.95 0.31
C MET A 153 24.53 -1.59 -0.38
N ILE A 154 23.62 -0.72 -0.01
CA ILE A 154 23.72 0.72 -0.22
C ILE A 154 23.76 1.40 1.15
N ARG A 155 24.93 1.84 1.57
CA ARG A 155 25.18 2.26 2.96
C ARG A 155 24.81 1.15 3.95
N ALA A 156 23.88 1.42 4.87
CA ALA A 156 23.44 0.46 5.88
C ALA A 156 22.25 -0.42 5.47
N ASP A 157 21.74 -0.26 4.25
CA ASP A 157 20.56 -1.01 3.77
C ASP A 157 20.88 -1.84 2.54
N HIS A 158 20.21 -3.00 2.45
CA HIS A 158 20.24 -3.80 1.23
C HIS A 158 19.25 -3.27 0.20
N LEU A 159 19.67 -3.27 -1.05
CA LEU A 159 18.78 -3.02 -2.17
C LEU A 159 17.78 -4.17 -2.29
N SER A 160 16.50 -3.85 -2.25
CA SER A 160 15.42 -4.83 -2.44
C SER A 160 15.15 -5.06 -3.93
N GLN A 161 14.35 -6.09 -4.24
CA GLN A 161 13.84 -6.33 -5.60
C GLN A 161 12.67 -5.38 -5.97
N GLY A 162 12.47 -4.29 -5.24
CA GLY A 162 11.34 -3.39 -5.45
C GLY A 162 9.98 -3.96 -5.02
N GLN A 163 9.95 -5.16 -4.50
CA GLN A 163 8.76 -5.69 -3.84
C GLN A 163 8.48 -4.82 -2.62
N ILE A 164 7.22 -4.51 -2.40
CA ILE A 164 6.74 -3.95 -1.14
C ILE A 164 6.92 -5.04 -0.07
N ASN A 165 8.12 -5.29 0.28
CA ASN A 165 8.44 -5.95 1.52
C ASN A 165 8.04 -4.99 2.61
N GLY A 166 7.24 -5.44 3.54
CA GLY A 166 6.91 -4.65 4.69
C GLY A 166 8.16 -3.92 5.12
N PHE A 167 8.21 -2.65 4.81
CA PHE A 167 9.13 -1.73 5.42
C PHE A 167 9.11 -2.03 6.91
N PRO A 168 10.18 -1.75 7.66
CA PRO A 168 10.16 -2.07 9.07
C PRO A 168 8.78 -1.76 9.61
N ALA A 169 8.19 -2.70 10.29
CA ALA A 169 6.81 -2.65 10.75
C ALA A 169 6.43 -1.32 11.43
N TYR A 170 7.39 -0.61 11.99
CA TYR A 170 7.23 0.72 12.58
C TYR A 170 7.16 1.87 11.55
N ARG A 171 7.11 1.56 10.26
CA ARG A 171 6.91 2.53 9.18
C ARG A 171 5.71 2.18 8.29
N LEU A 172 4.88 1.29 8.76
CA LEU A 172 3.60 1.04 8.13
C LEU A 172 2.75 2.30 8.12
#